data_6345be4c736d6cbd014cd085ec893abd
#
_entry.id   6345be4c736d6cbd014cd085ec893abd
#
_cell.length_a   1.000
_cell.length_b   1.000
_cell.length_c   1.000
_cell.angle_alpha   90.00
_cell.angle_beta   90.00
_cell.angle_gamma   90.00
#
_symmetry.space_group_name_H-M   'P 1'
#
loop_
_entity.id
_entity.type
_entity.pdbx_description
1 polymer ?
#
loop_
_entity_poly.entity_id
_entity_poly.type
_entity_poly.pdbx_seq_one_letter_code
_entity_poly.pdbx_strand_id
1 'polypeptide(L)'
;MNEANAGKAEQKVIELDKVSCKAGYKYLLRDISWQVAPGEHWVVFGANGSGKTTLLSIIAGFKHYTAGCVKVFGENFSNDNILAIRKRIGWVSSSFFDKYYSKESALHIVLSGRNGTLGLDDD
;
A
#
# COMPACT_ATOMS: atom_id res chain seq x y z
N MET A 1 -0.87 19.98 -31.15
CA MET A 1 -1.62 19.19 -30.15
C MET A 1 -1.93 17.84 -30.77
N ASN A 2 -1.33 16.79 -30.24
CA ASN A 2 -1.52 15.46 -30.80
C ASN A 2 -2.83 14.88 -30.25
N GLU A 3 -3.83 14.73 -31.09
CA GLU A 3 -5.13 14.12 -30.76
C GLU A 3 -4.98 12.66 -30.22
N ALA A 4 -3.85 11.99 -30.50
CA ALA A 4 -3.54 10.65 -29.99
C ALA A 4 -3.31 10.59 -28.46
N ASN A 5 -3.07 11.72 -27.80
CA ASN A 5 -2.90 11.79 -26.35
C ASN A 5 -4.19 12.18 -25.60
N ALA A 6 -5.21 12.66 -26.28
CA ALA A 6 -6.48 13.08 -25.66
C ALA A 6 -7.35 11.91 -25.19
N GLY A 7 -7.05 10.66 -25.55
CA GLY A 7 -7.82 9.47 -25.19
C GLY A 7 -7.12 8.49 -24.26
N LYS A 8 -5.85 8.70 -23.88
CA LYS A 8 -5.18 7.90 -22.84
C LYS A 8 -5.47 8.54 -21.50
N ALA A 9 -6.45 7.99 -20.77
CA ALA A 9 -6.59 8.28 -19.36
C ALA A 9 -5.21 8.05 -18.70
N GLU A 10 -4.68 9.10 -18.09
CA GLU A 10 -3.41 9.04 -17.38
C GLU A 10 -3.51 7.95 -16.32
N GLN A 11 -2.63 6.95 -16.40
CA GLN A 11 -2.66 5.82 -15.47
C GLN A 11 -2.36 6.33 -14.06
N LYS A 12 -3.31 6.15 -13.15
CA LYS A 12 -3.13 6.54 -11.76
C LYS A 12 -2.13 5.59 -11.07
N VAL A 13 -1.36 6.14 -10.15
CA VAL A 13 -0.43 5.35 -9.32
C VAL A 13 -1.18 4.60 -8.24
N ILE A 14 -2.16 5.26 -7.61
CA ILE A 14 -3.02 4.70 -6.58
C ILE A 14 -4.47 5.02 -6.94
N GLU A 15 -5.31 4.01 -6.87
CA GLU A 15 -6.76 4.15 -7.03
C GLU A 15 -7.47 3.35 -5.95
N LEU A 16 -8.21 4.04 -5.12
CA LEU A 16 -9.11 3.45 -4.13
C LEU A 16 -10.54 3.77 -4.50
N ASP A 17 -11.39 2.77 -4.55
CA ASP A 17 -12.82 2.93 -4.79
C ASP A 17 -13.61 2.27 -3.66
N LYS A 18 -14.25 3.10 -2.83
CA LYS A 18 -15.09 2.70 -1.69
C LYS A 18 -14.44 1.64 -0.81
N VAL A 19 -13.17 1.82 -0.51
CA VAL A 19 -12.40 0.88 0.30
C VAL A 19 -12.81 0.97 1.76
N SER A 20 -13.15 -0.17 2.33
CA SER A 20 -13.45 -0.33 3.75
C SER A 20 -12.57 -1.41 4.36
N CYS A 21 -12.21 -1.23 5.61
CA CYS A 21 -11.47 -2.21 6.39
C CYS A 21 -12.07 -2.34 7.79
N LYS A 22 -12.35 -3.56 8.19
CA LYS A 22 -12.89 -3.88 9.51
C LYS A 22 -11.89 -4.70 10.33
N ALA A 23 -11.90 -4.47 11.62
CA ALA A 23 -11.32 -5.35 12.63
C ALA A 23 -12.46 -5.84 13.53
N GLY A 24 -12.90 -7.08 13.32
CA GLY A 24 -14.12 -7.59 13.92
C GLY A 24 -15.35 -6.77 13.47
N TYR A 25 -16.06 -6.20 14.42
CA TYR A 25 -17.24 -5.36 14.14
C TYR A 25 -16.92 -3.88 13.95
N LYS A 26 -15.69 -3.45 14.21
CA LYS A 26 -15.28 -2.04 14.14
C LYS A 26 -14.71 -1.73 12.77
N TYR A 27 -15.18 -0.63 12.17
CA TYR A 27 -14.53 -0.06 11.00
C TYR A 27 -13.22 0.66 11.38
N LEU A 28 -12.13 0.28 10.73
CA LEU A 28 -10.87 1.02 10.74
C LEU A 28 -10.86 2.07 9.64
N LEU A 29 -11.43 1.72 8.48
CA LEU A 29 -11.69 2.61 7.34
C LEU A 29 -13.07 2.32 6.80
N ARG A 30 -13.75 3.35 6.30
CA ARG A 30 -15.08 3.22 5.71
C ARG A 30 -15.24 4.06 4.46
N ASP A 31 -15.60 3.41 3.36
CA ASP A 31 -15.92 4.02 2.07
C ASP A 31 -14.90 5.05 1.59
N ILE A 32 -13.62 4.72 1.65
CA ILE A 32 -12.53 5.60 1.21
C ILE A 32 -12.36 5.50 -0.29
N SER A 33 -12.51 6.63 -0.97
CA SER A 33 -12.19 6.79 -2.39
C SER A 33 -11.12 7.86 -2.58
N TRP A 34 -10.05 7.51 -3.28
CA TRP A 34 -8.90 8.39 -3.47
C TRP A 34 -8.12 7.99 -4.70
N GLN A 35 -7.58 8.97 -5.40
CA GLN A 35 -6.73 8.74 -6.57
C GLN A 35 -5.46 9.58 -6.46
N VAL A 36 -4.34 8.99 -6.83
CA VAL A 36 -3.04 9.66 -6.91
C VAL A 36 -2.49 9.52 -8.31
N ALA A 37 -2.22 10.64 -8.96
CA ALA A 37 -1.59 10.69 -10.27
C ALA A 37 -0.06 10.61 -10.15
N PRO A 38 0.65 10.19 -11.21
CA PRO A 38 2.11 10.24 -11.24
C PRO A 38 2.65 11.65 -10.95
N GLY A 39 3.71 11.72 -10.14
CA GLY A 39 4.35 12.98 -9.77
C GLY A 39 3.65 13.79 -8.67
N GLU A 40 2.50 13.35 -8.19
CA GLU A 40 1.84 13.99 -7.05
C GLU A 40 2.49 13.60 -5.73
N HIS A 41 2.56 14.56 -4.80
CA HIS A 41 3.00 14.37 -3.43
C HIS A 41 1.86 14.67 -2.48
N TRP A 42 1.57 13.75 -1.59
CA TRP A 42 0.44 13.82 -0.68
C TRP A 42 0.85 13.71 0.79
N VAL A 43 0.15 14.44 1.63
CA VAL A 43 0.22 14.30 3.08
C VAL A 43 -1.12 13.81 3.59
N VAL A 44 -1.12 12.70 4.32
CA VAL A 44 -2.32 12.16 4.98
C VAL A 44 -2.35 12.65 6.42
N PHE A 45 -3.37 13.44 6.73
CA PHE A 45 -3.55 14.10 7.99
C PHE A 45 -4.71 13.51 8.78
N GLY A 46 -4.57 13.42 10.09
CA GLY A 46 -5.64 12.99 10.97
C GLY A 46 -5.14 12.70 12.39
N ALA A 47 -6.06 12.62 13.34
CA ALA A 47 -5.76 12.26 14.72
C ALA A 47 -5.25 10.80 14.82
N ASN A 48 -4.57 10.48 15.92
CA ASN A 48 -4.19 9.11 16.22
C ASN A 48 -5.44 8.20 16.27
N GLY A 49 -5.37 7.04 15.63
CA GLY A 49 -6.50 6.13 15.54
C GLY A 49 -7.52 6.46 14.44
N SER A 50 -7.26 7.45 13.57
CA SER A 50 -8.14 7.81 12.44
C SER A 50 -8.03 6.88 11.23
N GLY A 51 -7.09 5.91 11.26
CA GLY A 51 -6.92 4.92 10.19
C GLY A 51 -5.82 5.23 9.17
N LYS A 52 -4.99 6.24 9.41
CA LYS A 52 -3.87 6.60 8.49
C LYS A 52 -2.93 5.45 8.22
N THR A 53 -2.44 4.78 9.27
CA THR A 53 -1.55 3.63 9.15
C THR A 53 -2.23 2.45 8.46
N THR A 54 -3.50 2.21 8.76
CA THR A 54 -4.31 1.18 8.09
C THR A 54 -4.42 1.45 6.60
N LEU A 55 -4.73 2.68 6.21
CA LEU A 55 -4.84 3.08 4.81
C LEU A 55 -3.53 2.85 4.05
N LEU A 56 -2.42 3.33 4.59
CA LEU A 56 -1.11 3.17 3.97
C LEU A 56 -0.67 1.71 3.91
N SER A 57 -0.95 0.92 4.94
CA SER A 57 -0.67 -0.52 4.95
C SER A 57 -1.44 -1.29 3.89
N ILE A 58 -2.67 -0.90 3.60
CA ILE A 58 -3.48 -1.47 2.52
C ILE A 58 -2.86 -1.13 1.16
N ILE A 59 -2.52 0.14 0.93
CA ILE A 59 -1.89 0.59 -0.33
C ILE A 59 -0.56 -0.11 -0.58
N ALA A 60 0.23 -0.33 0.47
CA ALA A 60 1.51 -1.03 0.38
C ALA A 60 1.37 -2.56 0.26
N GLY A 61 0.16 -3.09 0.38
CA GLY A 61 -0.10 -4.52 0.24
C GLY A 61 0.22 -5.35 1.48
N PHE A 62 0.37 -4.72 2.65
CA PHE A 62 0.65 -5.42 3.92
C PHE A 62 -0.61 -5.72 4.74
N LYS A 63 -1.72 -5.17 4.37
CA LYS A 63 -3.00 -5.37 5.07
C LYS A 63 -4.13 -5.59 4.08
N HIS A 64 -4.98 -6.56 4.38
CA HIS A 64 -6.19 -6.81 3.61
C HIS A 64 -7.27 -5.77 3.92
N TYR A 65 -8.08 -5.48 2.93
CA TYR A 65 -9.30 -4.68 3.06
C TYR A 65 -10.54 -5.58 2.95
N THR A 66 -11.66 -5.14 3.48
CA THR A 66 -12.89 -5.96 3.55
C THR A 66 -13.89 -5.67 2.45
N ALA A 67 -13.84 -4.49 1.85
CA ALA A 67 -14.72 -4.08 0.75
C ALA A 67 -14.07 -3.00 -0.11
N GLY A 68 -14.57 -2.86 -1.32
CA GLY A 68 -14.07 -1.91 -2.29
C GLY A 68 -13.01 -2.49 -3.23
N CYS A 69 -12.33 -1.61 -3.94
CA CYS A 69 -11.28 -1.98 -4.89
C CYS A 69 -10.03 -1.13 -4.68
N VAL A 70 -8.88 -1.79 -4.67
CA VAL A 70 -7.56 -1.13 -4.59
C VAL A 70 -6.75 -1.49 -5.81
N LYS A 71 -6.30 -0.47 -6.55
CA LYS A 71 -5.33 -0.62 -7.62
C LYS A 71 -4.08 0.18 -7.29
N VAL A 72 -2.95 -0.43 -7.48
CA VAL A 72 -1.64 0.22 -7.38
C VAL A 72 -0.86 -0.06 -8.66
N PHE A 73 -0.31 0.99 -9.26
CA PHE A 73 0.32 0.92 -10.58
C PHE A 73 -0.58 0.34 -11.68
N GLY A 74 -1.90 0.57 -11.58
CA GLY A 74 -2.89 0.07 -12.52
C GLY A 74 -3.30 -1.39 -12.33
N GLU A 75 -2.80 -2.07 -11.31
CA GLU A 75 -3.07 -3.48 -11.04
C GLU A 75 -3.89 -3.66 -9.76
N ASN A 76 -4.91 -4.52 -9.81
CA ASN A 76 -5.59 -5.00 -8.61
C ASN A 76 -4.68 -5.96 -7.84
N PHE A 77 -4.73 -5.88 -6.50
CA PHE A 77 -4.01 -6.84 -5.69
C PHE A 77 -4.56 -8.26 -5.85
N SER A 78 -3.64 -9.20 -6.04
CA SER A 78 -3.89 -10.64 -6.03
C SER A 78 -2.75 -11.35 -5.33
N ASN A 79 -2.94 -12.61 -4.98
CA ASN A 79 -1.87 -13.42 -4.38
C ASN A 79 -0.66 -13.55 -5.31
N ASP A 80 -0.89 -13.51 -6.63
CA ASP A 80 0.16 -13.72 -7.63
C ASP A 80 1.02 -12.47 -7.86
N ASN A 81 0.47 -11.27 -7.68
CA ASN A 81 1.18 -10.03 -8.02
C ASN A 81 1.59 -9.17 -6.82
N ILE A 82 1.12 -9.48 -5.61
CA ILE A 82 1.33 -8.63 -4.44
C ILE A 82 2.82 -8.42 -4.12
N LEU A 83 3.65 -9.44 -4.26
CA LEU A 83 5.09 -9.33 -4.03
C LEU A 83 5.76 -8.46 -5.10
N ALA A 84 5.35 -8.59 -6.35
CA ALA A 84 5.86 -7.75 -7.44
C ALA A 84 5.50 -6.28 -7.24
N ILE A 85 4.29 -5.99 -6.77
CA ILE A 85 3.86 -4.63 -6.43
C ILE A 85 4.66 -4.09 -5.23
N ARG A 86 4.81 -4.87 -4.16
CA ARG A 86 5.58 -4.46 -2.96
C ARG A 86 7.03 -4.10 -3.29
N LYS A 87 7.67 -4.79 -4.20
CA LYS A 87 9.05 -4.48 -4.65
C LYS A 87 9.20 -3.09 -5.26
N ARG A 88 8.11 -2.51 -5.73
CA ARG A 88 8.07 -1.17 -6.33
C ARG A 88 7.73 -0.06 -5.34
N ILE A 89 7.43 -0.42 -4.08
CA ILE A 89 7.02 0.51 -3.03
C ILE A 89 8.11 0.61 -1.99
N GLY A 90 8.59 1.82 -1.72
CA GLY A 90 9.42 2.12 -0.56
C GLY A 90 8.54 2.37 0.66
N TRP A 91 8.73 1.60 1.72
CA TRP A 91 8.00 1.73 2.98
C TRP A 91 8.94 2.14 4.12
N VAL A 92 8.62 3.24 4.79
CA VAL A 92 9.37 3.72 5.96
C VAL A 92 8.39 3.93 7.11
N SER A 93 8.57 3.21 8.21
CA SER A 93 7.72 3.30 9.39
C SER A 93 8.47 2.84 10.64
N SER A 94 8.50 3.66 11.69
CA SER A 94 9.13 3.30 12.95
C SER A 94 8.39 2.16 13.67
N SER A 95 7.08 2.22 13.72
CA SER A 95 6.26 1.18 14.37
C SER A 95 6.35 -0.18 13.70
N PHE A 96 6.62 -0.20 12.42
CA PHE A 96 6.79 -1.40 11.63
C PHE A 96 8.11 -2.10 11.95
N PHE A 97 9.17 -1.33 12.14
CA PHE A 97 10.48 -1.83 12.53
C PHE A 97 10.45 -2.56 13.86
N ASP A 98 9.82 -1.97 14.86
CA ASP A 98 9.75 -2.56 16.20
C ASP A 98 8.98 -3.89 16.20
N LYS A 99 7.95 -4.00 15.39
CA LYS A 99 7.09 -5.18 15.34
C LYS A 99 7.71 -6.35 14.59
N TYR A 100 8.38 -6.10 13.47
CA TYR A 100 8.80 -7.15 12.52
C TYR A 100 10.30 -7.39 12.49
N TYR A 101 11.12 -6.41 12.86
CA TYR A 101 12.56 -6.46 12.68
C TYR A 101 13.38 -6.40 13.96
N SER A 102 12.74 -6.38 15.13
CA SER A 102 13.46 -6.23 16.40
C SER A 102 14.49 -7.33 16.67
N LYS A 103 14.36 -8.49 16.05
CA LYS A 103 15.23 -9.65 16.21
C LYS A 103 16.07 -9.97 14.96
N GLU A 104 15.87 -9.23 13.87
CA GLU A 104 16.56 -9.47 12.62
C GLU A 104 17.89 -8.72 12.55
N SER A 105 18.87 -9.27 11.85
CA SER A 105 20.10 -8.56 11.56
C SER A 105 19.87 -7.45 10.55
N ALA A 106 20.68 -6.39 10.61
CA ALA A 106 20.60 -5.27 9.66
C ALA A 106 20.71 -5.74 8.19
N LEU A 107 21.56 -6.73 7.93
CA LEU A 107 21.72 -7.32 6.59
C LEU A 107 20.43 -7.97 6.10
N HIS A 108 19.76 -8.76 6.95
CA HIS A 108 18.50 -9.42 6.61
C HIS A 108 17.40 -8.41 6.33
N ILE A 109 17.33 -7.32 7.10
CA ILE A 109 16.37 -6.22 6.87
C ILE A 109 16.58 -5.59 5.49
N VAL A 110 17.81 -5.27 5.13
CA VAL A 110 18.13 -4.69 3.82
C VAL A 110 17.80 -5.66 2.68
N LEU A 111 18.18 -6.94 2.82
CA LEU A 111 17.90 -7.96 1.80
C LEU A 111 16.41 -8.26 1.63
N SER A 112 15.63 -8.20 2.69
CA SER A 112 14.18 -8.41 2.61
C SER A 112 13.48 -7.40 1.70
N GLY A 113 13.97 -6.17 1.64
CA GLY A 113 13.46 -5.14 0.74
C GLY A 113 13.56 -5.53 -0.73
N ARG A 114 14.58 -6.29 -1.11
CA ARG A 114 14.74 -6.81 -2.48
C ARG A 114 13.63 -7.79 -2.86
N ASN A 115 13.12 -8.54 -1.90
CA ASN A 115 12.09 -9.55 -2.11
C ASN A 115 10.66 -9.02 -1.88
N GLY A 116 10.53 -7.79 -1.33
CA GLY A 116 9.24 -7.23 -0.95
C GLY A 116 8.61 -7.95 0.25
N THR A 117 9.43 -8.62 1.07
CA THR A 117 9.01 -9.38 2.23
C THR A 117 9.30 -8.63 3.53
N LEU A 118 8.78 -9.12 4.63
CA LEU A 118 9.04 -8.67 5.99
C LEU A 118 10.04 -9.61 6.65
N GLY A 119 11.31 -9.39 6.40
CA GLY A 119 12.37 -10.32 6.78
C GLY A 119 12.71 -11.30 5.65
N LEU A 120 13.73 -12.10 5.85
CA LEU A 120 14.00 -13.25 4.99
C LEU A 120 13.12 -14.38 5.51
N ASP A 121 12.13 -14.78 4.70
CA ASP A 121 11.42 -16.02 4.98
C ASP A 121 12.44 -17.15 4.85
N ASP A 122 12.72 -17.81 5.95
CA ASP A 122 13.44 -19.08 5.96
C ASP A 122 12.46 -20.14 5.42
N ASP A 123 12.53 -20.39 4.14
CA ASP A 123 11.96 -21.58 3.52
C ASP A 123 12.88 -22.79 3.74
#